data_48d59f7a9acb71efac307de861a2a422
#
_entry.id   48d59f7a9acb71efac307de861a2a422
#
_cell.length_a   1.000
_cell.length_b   1.000
_cell.length_c   1.000
_cell.angle_alpha   90.00
_cell.angle_beta   90.00
_cell.angle_gamma   90.00
#
_symmetry.space_group_name_H-M   'P 1'
#
loop_
_entity.id
_entity.type
_entity.pdbx_description
1 polymer ?
#
loop_
_entity_poly.entity_id
_entity_poly.type
_entity_poly.pdbx_seq_one_letter_code
_entity_poly.pdbx_strand_id
1 'polypeptide(L)'
;MTGHALPAVVVAEDDDAIAQILAESLRADGLVEPVVVSNGALVIDAVIESGARLLILDVQMPGASGIDVYDVVRNHPGLAGVAVLFMTANPEIARGTLRGNAPREVIAKPFELDLLVAKVRELLREEVSEPAA
;
A
#
# COMPACT_ATOMS: atom_id res chain seq x y z
N MET A 1 -1.44 1.01 28.91
CA MET A 1 -1.49 0.94 28.19
C MET A 1 -1.37 1.25 27.38
N THR A 2 -1.47 1.46 27.55
CA THR A 2 -1.65 1.78 26.67
C THR A 2 -1.06 1.44 25.60
N GLY A 3 -1.28 0.58 25.10
CA GLY A 3 -0.66 0.07 23.98
C GLY A 3 -0.79 0.97 22.81
N HIS A 4 0.21 1.05 22.06
CA HIS A 4 0.16 1.77 20.80
C HIS A 4 -0.49 0.86 19.78
N ALA A 5 -1.52 1.36 19.13
CA ALA A 5 -2.05 0.66 17.99
C ALA A 5 -1.00 0.62 16.89
N LEU A 6 -0.87 -0.51 16.23
CA LEU A 6 0.05 -0.61 15.10
C LEU A 6 -0.47 0.22 13.93
N PRO A 7 0.41 0.82 13.14
CA PRO A 7 -0.05 1.55 11.97
C PRO A 7 -0.75 0.61 10.99
N ALA A 8 -1.84 1.07 10.41
CA ALA A 8 -2.58 0.28 9.44
C ALA A 8 -1.91 0.35 8.08
N VAL A 9 -1.97 -0.76 7.37
CA VAL A 9 -1.54 -0.85 5.97
C VAL A 9 -2.70 -1.45 5.19
N VAL A 10 -3.17 -0.74 4.18
CA VAL A 10 -4.22 -1.28 3.33
C VAL A 10 -3.58 -2.11 2.23
N VAL A 11 -4.05 -3.34 2.07
CA VAL A 11 -3.59 -4.26 1.04
C VAL A 11 -4.72 -4.43 0.04
N ALA A 12 -4.53 -3.88 -1.15
CA ALA A 12 -5.53 -3.94 -2.21
C ALA A 12 -5.13 -5.01 -3.21
N GLU A 13 -5.76 -6.16 -3.15
CA GLU A 13 -5.44 -7.33 -3.96
C GLU A 13 -6.69 -8.18 -4.13
N ASP A 14 -7.05 -8.48 -5.37
CA ASP A 14 -8.27 -9.24 -5.64
C ASP A 14 -8.07 -10.76 -5.60
N ASP A 15 -6.85 -11.25 -5.63
CA ASP A 15 -6.57 -12.67 -5.46
C ASP A 15 -6.53 -12.98 -3.97
N ASP A 16 -7.53 -13.73 -3.50
CA ASP A 16 -7.68 -14.00 -2.06
C ASP A 16 -6.47 -14.71 -1.48
N ALA A 17 -5.87 -15.64 -2.21
CA ALA A 17 -4.71 -16.37 -1.71
C ALA A 17 -3.51 -15.45 -1.54
N ILE A 18 -3.27 -14.58 -2.51
CA ILE A 18 -2.18 -13.62 -2.43
C ILE A 18 -2.43 -12.63 -1.29
N ALA A 19 -3.65 -12.12 -1.20
CA ALA A 19 -3.99 -11.17 -0.16
C ALA A 19 -3.80 -11.77 1.23
N GLN A 20 -4.20 -13.03 1.41
CA GLN A 20 -4.06 -13.69 2.70
C GLN A 20 -2.59 -13.90 3.06
N ILE A 21 -1.79 -14.33 2.11
CA ILE A 21 -0.36 -14.54 2.34
C ILE A 21 0.32 -13.22 2.74
N LEU A 22 -0.02 -12.14 2.03
CA LEU A 22 0.52 -10.83 2.35
C LEU A 22 0.12 -10.38 3.74
N ALA A 23 -1.17 -10.53 4.08
CA ALA A 23 -1.66 -10.10 5.39
C ALA A 23 -1.00 -10.90 6.50
N GLU A 24 -0.87 -12.22 6.33
CA GLU A 24 -0.24 -13.06 7.34
C GLU A 24 1.23 -12.70 7.53
N SER A 25 1.93 -12.43 6.44
CA SER A 25 3.35 -12.08 6.50
C SER A 25 3.54 -10.74 7.21
N LEU A 26 2.67 -9.78 6.94
CA LEU A 26 2.76 -8.48 7.60
C LEU A 26 2.43 -8.58 9.08
N ARG A 27 1.44 -9.38 9.45
CA ARG A 27 1.13 -9.59 10.87
C ARG A 27 2.26 -10.28 11.61
N ALA A 28 2.87 -11.27 10.95
CA ALA A 28 3.98 -12.01 11.56
C ALA A 28 5.18 -11.10 11.84
N ASP A 29 5.37 -10.08 11.00
CA ASP A 29 6.43 -9.11 11.20
C ASP A 29 6.17 -8.22 12.43
N GLY A 30 4.91 -8.05 12.80
CA GLY A 30 4.54 -7.38 14.04
C GLY A 30 4.61 -5.86 14.01
N LEU A 31 4.84 -5.26 12.85
CA LEU A 31 5.00 -3.80 12.75
C LEU A 31 3.75 -3.09 12.25
N VAL A 32 2.82 -3.81 11.63
CA VAL A 32 1.65 -3.19 11.01
C VAL A 32 0.42 -4.06 11.21
N GLU A 33 -0.74 -3.43 11.07
CA GLU A 33 -2.02 -4.14 11.03
C GLU A 33 -2.55 -4.06 9.60
N PRO A 34 -2.57 -5.17 8.86
CA PRO A 34 -3.06 -5.14 7.48
C PRO A 34 -4.59 -5.10 7.41
N VAL A 35 -5.10 -4.32 6.47
CA VAL A 35 -6.52 -4.25 6.14
C VAL A 35 -6.65 -4.61 4.68
N VAL A 36 -7.30 -5.73 4.39
CA VAL A 36 -7.38 -6.24 3.01
C VAL A 36 -8.65 -5.77 2.34
N VAL A 37 -8.53 -5.25 1.12
CA VAL A 37 -9.68 -4.98 0.26
C VAL A 37 -9.44 -5.62 -1.10
N SER A 38 -10.49 -6.13 -1.71
CA SER A 38 -10.39 -6.91 -2.95
C SER A 38 -10.91 -6.17 -4.16
N ASN A 39 -11.30 -4.92 -4.01
CA ASN A 39 -11.91 -4.15 -5.08
C ASN A 39 -11.40 -2.72 -5.02
N GLY A 40 -10.95 -2.20 -6.16
CA GLY A 40 -10.36 -0.86 -6.22
C GLY A 40 -11.29 0.24 -5.77
N ALA A 41 -12.61 0.05 -5.97
CA ALA A 41 -13.58 1.06 -5.56
C ALA A 41 -13.67 1.22 -4.04
N LEU A 42 -13.17 0.25 -3.27
CA LEU A 42 -13.23 0.28 -1.81
C LEU A 42 -11.95 0.80 -1.17
N VAL A 43 -10.91 1.03 -1.95
CA VAL A 43 -9.59 1.32 -1.39
C VAL A 43 -9.55 2.64 -0.66
N ILE A 44 -10.10 3.68 -1.26
CA ILE A 44 -10.02 5.03 -0.69
C ILE A 44 -10.71 5.08 0.67
N ASP A 45 -11.92 4.51 0.76
CA ASP A 45 -12.63 4.49 2.04
C ASP A 45 -11.86 3.69 3.09
N ALA A 46 -11.24 2.59 2.68
CA ALA A 46 -10.45 1.78 3.62
C ALA A 46 -9.24 2.56 4.14
N VAL A 47 -8.58 3.32 3.28
CA VAL A 47 -7.44 4.12 3.71
C VAL A 47 -7.90 5.21 4.68
N ILE A 48 -9.00 5.88 4.36
CA ILE A 48 -9.51 6.95 5.22
C ILE A 48 -9.94 6.39 6.58
N GLU A 49 -10.73 5.31 6.57
CA GLU A 49 -11.28 4.75 7.80
C GLU A 49 -10.22 4.16 8.70
N SER A 50 -9.20 3.55 8.12
CA SER A 50 -8.15 2.91 8.92
C SER A 50 -7.06 3.89 9.34
N GLY A 51 -6.97 5.04 8.68
CA GLY A 51 -5.87 5.96 8.90
C GLY A 51 -4.54 5.41 8.40
N ALA A 52 -4.59 4.55 7.38
CA ALA A 52 -3.40 3.86 6.90
C ALA A 52 -2.33 4.83 6.42
N ARG A 53 -1.10 4.51 6.71
CA ARG A 53 0.06 5.28 6.25
C ARG A 53 0.67 4.71 4.99
N LEU A 54 0.31 3.47 4.65
CA LEU A 54 0.84 2.79 3.48
C LEU A 54 -0.27 2.04 2.79
N LEU A 55 -0.25 2.08 1.49
CA LEU A 55 -1.17 1.35 0.63
C LEU A 55 -0.36 0.43 -0.27
N ILE A 56 -0.60 -0.88 -0.18
CA ILE A 56 -0.04 -1.85 -1.11
C ILE A 56 -1.12 -2.10 -2.14
N LEU A 57 -0.82 -1.83 -3.39
CA LEU A 57 -1.83 -1.65 -4.41
C LEU A 57 -1.51 -2.44 -5.66
N ASP A 58 -2.36 -3.42 -5.98
CA ASP A 58 -2.27 -4.12 -7.24
C ASP A 58 -2.73 -3.18 -8.36
N VAL A 59 -1.98 -3.13 -9.43
CA VAL A 59 -2.32 -2.26 -10.55
C VAL A 59 -3.60 -2.74 -11.24
N GLN A 60 -3.82 -4.05 -11.31
CA GLN A 60 -4.98 -4.62 -11.98
C GLN A 60 -5.97 -5.19 -10.99
N MET A 61 -7.09 -4.48 -10.81
CA MET A 61 -8.15 -4.91 -9.90
C MET A 61 -9.51 -4.56 -10.47
N PRO A 62 -10.55 -5.34 -10.09
CA PRO A 62 -11.91 -4.94 -10.44
C PRO A 62 -12.32 -3.68 -9.70
N GLY A 63 -13.27 -2.98 -10.24
CA GLY A 63 -13.84 -1.77 -9.65
C GLY A 63 -13.12 -0.53 -10.12
N ALA A 64 -11.86 -0.38 -9.74
CA ALA A 64 -11.01 0.70 -10.21
C ALA A 64 -9.59 0.17 -10.30
N SER A 65 -8.87 0.56 -11.33
CA SER A 65 -7.49 0.12 -11.46
C SER A 65 -6.62 0.77 -10.40
N GLY A 66 -5.48 0.16 -10.11
CA GLY A 66 -4.55 0.74 -9.16
C GLY A 66 -4.05 2.12 -9.59
N ILE A 67 -3.92 2.33 -10.89
CA ILE A 67 -3.50 3.64 -11.41
C ILE A 67 -4.56 4.71 -11.07
N ASP A 68 -5.83 4.38 -11.29
CA ASP A 68 -6.92 5.31 -10.98
C ASP A 68 -6.98 5.60 -9.48
N VAL A 69 -6.82 4.56 -8.66
CA VAL A 69 -6.79 4.74 -7.20
C VAL A 69 -5.65 5.65 -6.80
N TYR A 70 -4.47 5.44 -7.37
CA TYR A 70 -3.32 6.26 -7.07
C TYR A 70 -3.55 7.73 -7.42
N ASP A 71 -4.20 8.00 -8.55
CA ASP A 71 -4.52 9.37 -8.94
C ASP A 71 -5.41 10.05 -7.90
N VAL A 72 -6.39 9.31 -7.36
CA VAL A 72 -7.23 9.87 -6.31
C VAL A 72 -6.42 10.15 -5.05
N VAL A 73 -5.58 9.20 -4.65
CA VAL A 73 -4.78 9.35 -3.42
C VAL A 73 -3.88 10.57 -3.49
N ARG A 74 -3.16 10.74 -4.59
CA ARG A 74 -2.21 11.85 -4.68
C ARG A 74 -2.87 13.21 -4.80
N ASN A 75 -4.13 13.24 -5.25
CA ASN A 75 -4.87 14.50 -5.40
C ASN A 75 -5.80 14.80 -4.24
N HIS A 76 -5.91 13.88 -3.28
CA HIS A 76 -6.78 14.05 -2.12
C HIS A 76 -5.96 14.70 -0.99
N PRO A 77 -6.35 15.89 -0.51
CA PRO A 77 -5.53 16.60 0.48
C PRO A 77 -5.25 15.80 1.74
N GLY A 78 -6.18 14.97 2.17
CA GLY A 78 -6.01 14.18 3.38
C GLY A 78 -5.17 12.93 3.20
N LEU A 79 -4.83 12.58 1.96
CA LEU A 79 -4.13 11.35 1.66
C LEU A 79 -2.78 11.56 0.98
N ALA A 80 -2.38 12.81 0.78
CA ALA A 80 -1.16 13.09 0.03
C ALA A 80 0.10 12.48 0.64
N GLY A 81 0.09 12.24 1.96
CA GLY A 81 1.24 11.67 2.65
C GLY A 81 1.23 10.15 2.72
N VAL A 82 0.22 9.48 2.16
CA VAL A 82 0.17 8.02 2.18
C VAL A 82 1.21 7.47 1.21
N ALA A 83 2.08 6.60 1.70
CA ALA A 83 3.05 5.93 0.85
C ALA A 83 2.35 4.84 0.05
N VAL A 84 2.79 4.61 -1.19
CA VAL A 84 2.15 3.62 -2.05
C VAL A 84 3.21 2.65 -2.57
N LEU A 85 2.93 1.36 -2.41
CA LEU A 85 3.75 0.29 -2.97
C LEU A 85 2.90 -0.44 -3.99
N PHE A 86 3.29 -0.38 -5.24
CA PHE A 86 2.56 -1.03 -6.32
C PHE A 86 3.02 -2.46 -6.52
N MET A 87 2.07 -3.35 -6.79
CA MET A 87 2.36 -4.71 -7.23
C MET A 87 1.86 -4.87 -8.65
N THR A 88 2.69 -5.38 -9.54
CA THR A 88 2.27 -5.53 -10.93
C THR A 88 3.12 -6.57 -11.66
N ALA A 89 2.50 -7.25 -12.63
CA ALA A 89 3.23 -8.13 -13.54
C ALA A 89 4.02 -7.33 -14.58
N ASN A 90 3.72 -6.04 -14.72
CA ASN A 90 4.36 -5.17 -15.72
C ASN A 90 4.90 -3.91 -15.07
N PRO A 91 6.00 -4.01 -14.30
CA PRO A 91 6.50 -2.86 -13.55
C PRO A 91 6.92 -1.69 -14.42
N GLU A 92 7.38 -1.94 -15.64
CA GLU A 92 7.79 -0.86 -16.52
C GLU A 92 6.62 0.01 -16.95
N ILE A 93 5.46 -0.62 -17.20
CA ILE A 93 4.26 0.12 -17.55
C ILE A 93 3.82 0.99 -16.39
N ALA A 94 3.84 0.43 -15.20
CA ALA A 94 3.46 1.19 -14.01
C ALA A 94 4.38 2.39 -13.81
N ARG A 95 5.68 2.19 -13.92
CA ARG A 95 6.65 3.28 -13.75
C ARG A 95 6.47 4.37 -14.81
N GLY A 96 6.16 3.97 -16.03
CA GLY A 96 5.97 4.93 -17.10
C GLY A 96 4.69 5.71 -17.02
N THR A 97 3.65 5.13 -16.39
CA THR A 97 2.34 5.76 -16.30
C THR A 97 2.19 6.63 -15.05
N LEU A 98 2.80 6.19 -13.95
CA LEU A 98 2.62 6.85 -12.67
C LEU A 98 3.50 8.09 -12.57
N ARG A 99 2.87 9.21 -12.29
CA ARG A 99 3.54 10.48 -12.11
C ARG A 99 2.99 11.13 -10.86
N GLY A 100 3.78 11.93 -10.22
CA GLY A 100 3.35 12.63 -9.03
C GLY A 100 4.43 12.61 -7.98
N ASN A 101 4.18 13.26 -6.87
CA ASN A 101 5.16 13.44 -5.82
C ASN A 101 4.97 12.53 -4.63
N ALA A 102 3.89 11.74 -4.59
CA ALA A 102 3.68 10.82 -3.47
C ALA A 102 4.75 9.75 -3.47
N PRO A 103 5.25 9.35 -2.32
CA PRO A 103 6.21 8.24 -2.24
C PRO A 103 5.63 6.98 -2.83
N ARG A 104 6.38 6.34 -3.71
CA ARG A 104 5.93 5.11 -4.31
C ARG A 104 7.11 4.22 -4.66
N GLU A 105 6.83 2.95 -4.62
CA GLU A 105 7.73 1.92 -5.10
C GLU A 105 6.93 0.96 -5.95
N VAL A 106 7.61 0.21 -6.79
CA VAL A 106 6.95 -0.79 -7.64
C VAL A 106 7.65 -2.11 -7.41
N ILE A 107 6.88 -3.15 -7.15
CA ILE A 107 7.41 -4.49 -7.00
C ILE A 107 6.78 -5.39 -8.06
N ALA A 108 7.61 -6.18 -8.73
CA ALA A 108 7.16 -7.04 -9.81
C ALA A 108 6.57 -8.34 -9.27
N LYS A 109 5.49 -8.80 -9.88
CA LYS A 109 4.94 -10.13 -9.59
C LYS A 109 5.58 -11.13 -10.55
N PRO A 110 5.92 -12.34 -10.11
CA PRO A 110 5.85 -12.79 -8.72
C PRO A 110 6.96 -12.19 -7.89
N PHE A 111 6.72 -12.05 -6.59
CA PHE A 111 7.68 -11.42 -5.70
C PHE A 111 7.95 -12.33 -4.50
N GLU A 112 9.05 -12.05 -3.82
CA GLU A 112 9.38 -12.73 -2.59
C GLU A 112 8.81 -11.96 -1.41
N LEU A 113 8.20 -12.69 -0.46
CA LEU A 113 7.56 -12.04 0.69
C LEU A 113 8.54 -11.26 1.54
N ASP A 114 9.75 -11.79 1.71
CA ASP A 114 10.76 -11.09 2.49
C ASP A 114 11.11 -9.74 1.88
N LEU A 115 11.17 -9.68 0.56
CA LEU A 115 11.44 -8.43 -0.13
C LEU A 115 10.30 -7.44 0.06
N LEU A 116 9.07 -7.92 -0.04
CA LEU A 116 7.90 -7.07 0.16
C LEU A 116 7.87 -6.52 1.58
N VAL A 117 8.09 -7.36 2.58
CA VAL A 117 8.09 -6.92 3.97
C VAL A 117 9.19 -5.89 4.21
N ALA A 118 10.36 -6.10 3.61
CA ALA A 118 11.47 -5.15 3.73
C ALA A 118 11.10 -3.80 3.12
N LYS A 119 10.42 -3.80 1.97
CA LYS A 119 9.96 -2.56 1.35
C LYS A 119 8.93 -1.84 2.21
N VAL A 120 8.03 -2.59 2.83
CA VAL A 120 7.03 -2.00 3.73
C VAL A 120 7.71 -1.31 4.90
N ARG A 121 8.68 -1.97 5.52
CA ARG A 121 9.44 -1.37 6.62
C ARG A 121 10.14 -0.10 6.19
N GLU A 122 10.74 -0.12 5.01
CA GLU A 122 11.47 1.02 4.47
C GLU A 122 10.55 2.21 4.25
N LEU A 123 9.40 1.97 3.62
CA LEU A 123 8.46 3.04 3.32
C LEU A 123 7.84 3.62 4.59
N LEU A 124 7.54 2.78 5.57
CA LEU A 124 7.00 3.26 6.83
C LEU A 124 8.05 4.04 7.63
N ARG A 125 9.29 3.63 7.55
CA ARG A 125 10.37 4.34 8.24
C ARG A 125 10.56 5.73 7.67
N GLU A 126 10.51 5.84 6.34
CA GLU A 126 10.62 7.13 5.69
C GLU A 126 9.49 8.06 6.10
N GLU A 127 8.28 7.50 6.16
CA GLU A 127 7.11 8.25 6.57
C GLU A 127 7.25 8.75 8.01
N VAL A 128 7.68 7.85 8.91
CA VAL A 128 7.78 8.16 10.33
C VAL A 128 8.97 9.07 10.62
N SER A 129 10.05 8.90 9.90
CA SER A 129 11.28 9.63 10.15
C SER A 129 11.36 10.94 9.39
N GLU A 130 10.29 11.33 8.75
CA GLU A 130 10.21 12.60 8.05
C GLU A 130 10.61 13.71 9.01
N PRO A 131 11.64 14.46 8.71
CA PRO A 131 12.09 15.47 9.65
C PRO A 131 11.02 16.53 9.80
N ALA A 132 10.78 16.86 11.04
CA ALA A 132 9.84 17.91 11.35
C ALA A 132 10.40 19.27 11.02
N ALA A 133 11.49 19.31 10.53
CA ALA A 133 12.25 20.47 10.27
C ALA A 133 11.78 21.65 9.88
#